data_c922c3b32ceca29829c65f8195f23621
#
_entry.id   c922c3b32ceca29829c65f8195f23621
#
_cell.length_a   1.000
_cell.length_b   1.000
_cell.length_c   1.000
_cell.angle_alpha   90.00
_cell.angle_beta   90.00
_cell.angle_gamma   90.00
#
_symmetry.space_group_name_H-M   'P 1'
#
loop_
_entity.id
_entity.type
_entity.pdbx_description
1 polymer ?
#
loop_
_entity_poly.entity_id
_entity_poly.type
_entity_poly.pdbx_seq_one_letter_code
_entity_poly.pdbx_strand_id
1 'polypeptide(L)'
;PFYLVCGYGVTGRLLVHQLAKRDIRAVVVDIRQDRIDALELDNLPLPVPALCADASLPDMLDHAGLQHPKCIGVLALTNEDRVNLAIAIASQLLLPERQVISRTNSDLTTANLASFGTDMIVDPFRAYADYLALAARSPHKHLVYDWLINPRHRHLASAYKHAEGRWIICG
;
A
#
# COMPACT_ATOMS: atom_id res chain seq x y z
N PRO A 1 -1.68 -14.11 12.31
CA PRO A 1 -1.92 -12.72 12.01
C PRO A 1 -2.04 -12.49 10.51
N PHE A 2 -2.84 -11.52 10.08
CA PHE A 2 -3.02 -11.13 8.69
C PHE A 2 -3.33 -9.64 8.57
N TYR A 3 -3.07 -9.07 7.39
CA TYR A 3 -3.52 -7.73 7.01
C TYR A 3 -4.80 -7.81 6.17
N LEU A 4 -5.73 -6.87 6.40
CA LEU A 4 -6.88 -6.65 5.55
C LEU A 4 -6.50 -5.64 4.47
N VAL A 5 -6.52 -6.06 3.20
CA VAL A 5 -6.12 -5.24 2.05
C VAL A 5 -7.36 -4.85 1.26
N CYS A 6 -7.73 -3.59 1.30
CA CYS A 6 -8.86 -3.03 0.59
C CYS A 6 -8.40 -2.39 -0.73
N GLY A 7 -8.77 -3.00 -1.84
CA GLY A 7 -8.38 -2.62 -3.19
C GLY A 7 -7.26 -3.52 -3.77
N TYR A 8 -7.63 -4.33 -4.78
CA TYR A 8 -6.72 -5.21 -5.53
C TYR A 8 -6.41 -4.65 -6.92
N GLY A 9 -6.18 -3.32 -6.97
CA GLY A 9 -5.62 -2.64 -8.14
C GLY A 9 -4.10 -2.90 -8.26
N VAL A 10 -3.41 -2.10 -9.08
CA VAL A 10 -1.95 -2.27 -9.31
C VAL A 10 -1.16 -2.29 -7.99
N THR A 11 -1.41 -1.31 -7.13
CA THR A 11 -0.68 -1.20 -5.83
C THR A 11 -1.03 -2.36 -4.90
N GLY A 12 -2.31 -2.68 -4.75
CA GLY A 12 -2.77 -3.77 -3.87
C GLY A 12 -2.23 -5.12 -4.31
N ARG A 13 -2.27 -5.42 -5.62
CA ARG A 13 -1.72 -6.64 -6.18
C ARG A 13 -0.21 -6.77 -5.89
N LEU A 14 0.56 -5.74 -6.19
CA LEU A 14 2.00 -5.72 -5.92
C LEU A 14 2.29 -5.93 -4.43
N LEU A 15 1.53 -5.27 -3.55
CA LEU A 15 1.70 -5.41 -2.10
C LEU A 15 1.38 -6.82 -1.63
N VAL A 16 0.25 -7.40 -2.03
CA VAL A 16 -0.16 -8.77 -1.65
C VAL A 16 0.91 -9.78 -2.09
N HIS A 17 1.45 -9.64 -3.30
CA HIS A 17 2.58 -10.46 -3.75
C HIS A 17 3.82 -10.31 -2.87
N GLN A 18 4.15 -9.10 -2.42
CA GLN A 18 5.29 -8.85 -1.54
C GLN A 18 5.06 -9.38 -0.13
N LEU A 19 3.83 -9.30 0.39
CA LEU A 19 3.45 -9.88 1.68
C LEU A 19 3.57 -11.40 1.63
N ALA A 20 2.97 -12.03 0.62
CA ALA A 20 3.01 -13.48 0.45
C ALA A 20 4.45 -14.02 0.32
N LYS A 21 5.34 -13.33 -0.40
CA LYS A 21 6.77 -13.68 -0.49
C LYS A 21 7.53 -13.59 0.83
N ARG A 22 6.99 -12.88 1.82
CA ARG A 22 7.57 -12.70 3.17
C ARG A 22 6.86 -13.54 4.23
N ASP A 23 6.03 -14.48 3.80
CA ASP A 23 5.19 -15.33 4.68
C ASP A 23 4.21 -14.52 5.54
N ILE A 24 3.76 -13.37 5.03
CA ILE A 24 2.76 -12.51 5.68
C ILE A 24 1.40 -12.74 5.00
N ARG A 25 0.41 -13.14 5.79
CA ARG A 25 -0.94 -13.42 5.31
C ARG A 25 -1.71 -12.14 5.06
N ALA A 26 -2.58 -12.17 4.06
CA ALA A 26 -3.50 -11.10 3.74
C ALA A 26 -4.91 -11.66 3.44
N VAL A 27 -5.92 -10.82 3.65
CA VAL A 27 -7.28 -11.00 3.15
C VAL A 27 -7.57 -9.81 2.25
N VAL A 28 -8.13 -10.02 1.07
CA VAL A 28 -8.38 -8.98 0.09
C VAL A 28 -9.86 -8.66 0.01
N VAL A 29 -10.18 -7.36 -0.09
CA VAL A 29 -11.52 -6.87 -0.43
C VAL A 29 -11.41 -5.97 -1.65
N ASP A 30 -12.15 -6.26 -2.72
CA ASP A 30 -12.27 -5.38 -3.89
C ASP A 30 -13.71 -5.41 -4.39
N ILE A 31 -14.20 -4.28 -4.88
CA ILE A 31 -15.56 -4.18 -5.43
C ILE A 31 -15.70 -4.85 -6.80
N ARG A 32 -14.59 -5.11 -7.47
CA ARG A 32 -14.56 -5.67 -8.82
C ARG A 32 -14.31 -7.16 -8.81
N GLN A 33 -15.30 -7.92 -9.29
CA GLN A 33 -15.21 -9.38 -9.38
C GLN A 33 -14.04 -9.85 -10.26
N ASP A 34 -13.78 -9.18 -11.39
CA ASP A 34 -12.67 -9.54 -12.28
C ASP A 34 -11.29 -9.47 -11.61
N ARG A 35 -11.13 -8.61 -10.59
CA ARG A 35 -9.89 -8.55 -9.79
C ARG A 35 -9.79 -9.68 -8.79
N ILE A 36 -10.91 -10.09 -8.21
CA ILE A 36 -10.97 -11.25 -7.32
C ILE A 36 -10.66 -12.53 -8.11
N ASP A 37 -11.25 -12.67 -9.30
CA ASP A 37 -10.99 -13.80 -10.19
C ASP A 37 -9.49 -13.83 -10.61
N ALA A 38 -8.90 -12.68 -10.88
CA ALA A 38 -7.47 -12.57 -11.20
C ALA A 38 -6.58 -12.96 -10.01
N LEU A 39 -6.98 -12.64 -8.77
CA LEU A 39 -6.25 -13.07 -7.57
C LEU A 39 -6.27 -14.59 -7.40
N GLU A 40 -7.40 -15.24 -7.68
CA GLU A 40 -7.53 -16.70 -7.61
C GLU A 40 -6.63 -17.42 -8.62
N LEU A 41 -6.37 -16.77 -9.77
CA LEU A 41 -5.48 -17.27 -10.80
C LEU A 41 -4.00 -16.97 -10.53
N ASP A 42 -3.70 -16.04 -9.62
CA ASP A 42 -2.32 -15.70 -9.26
C ASP A 42 -1.68 -16.86 -8.48
N ASN A 43 -0.55 -17.36 -8.95
CA ASN A 43 0.21 -18.40 -8.27
C ASN A 43 1.01 -17.83 -7.08
N LEU A 44 0.31 -17.55 -5.98
CA LEU A 44 0.90 -17.01 -4.76
C LEU A 44 1.43 -18.15 -3.85
N PRO A 45 2.55 -17.91 -3.13
CA PRO A 45 3.11 -18.89 -2.20
C PRO A 45 2.22 -19.16 -0.97
N LEU A 46 1.27 -18.27 -0.67
CA LEU A 46 0.28 -18.39 0.40
C LEU A 46 -1.13 -18.25 -0.17
N PRO A 47 -2.12 -18.97 0.40
CA PRO A 47 -3.51 -18.70 0.07
C PRO A 47 -3.93 -17.32 0.58
N VAL A 48 -4.59 -16.57 -0.29
CA VAL A 48 -5.10 -15.21 0.01
C VAL A 48 -6.62 -15.23 -0.17
N PRO A 49 -7.40 -15.38 0.91
CA PRO A 49 -8.84 -15.24 0.85
C PRO A 49 -9.25 -13.87 0.32
N ALA A 50 -10.32 -13.83 -0.45
CA ALA A 50 -10.82 -12.60 -1.03
C ALA A 50 -12.34 -12.48 -0.91
N LEU A 51 -12.82 -11.25 -0.79
CA LEU A 51 -14.24 -10.90 -0.75
C LEU A 51 -14.53 -9.86 -1.83
N CYS A 52 -15.47 -10.15 -2.72
CA CYS A 52 -16.00 -9.16 -3.66
C CYS A 52 -17.05 -8.31 -2.96
N ALA A 53 -16.65 -7.12 -2.49
CA ALA A 53 -17.53 -6.23 -1.73
C ALA A 53 -17.05 -4.77 -1.78
N ASP A 54 -17.95 -3.85 -1.41
CA ASP A 54 -17.61 -2.45 -1.20
C ASP A 54 -16.98 -2.26 0.18
N ALA A 55 -15.68 -2.05 0.22
CA ALA A 55 -14.91 -1.85 1.45
C ALA A 55 -15.21 -0.52 2.17
N SER A 56 -15.96 0.42 1.57
CA SER A 56 -16.43 1.62 2.26
C SER A 56 -17.53 1.34 3.28
N LEU A 57 -18.15 0.16 3.22
CA LEU A 57 -19.19 -0.27 4.13
C LEU A 57 -18.60 -1.01 5.33
N PRO A 58 -18.81 -0.54 6.58
CA PRO A 58 -18.23 -1.15 7.78
C PRO A 58 -18.58 -2.64 7.94
N ASP A 59 -19.82 -3.04 7.60
CA ASP A 59 -20.26 -4.43 7.68
C ASP A 59 -19.43 -5.34 6.75
N MET A 60 -19.03 -4.85 5.59
CA MET A 60 -18.19 -5.61 4.65
C MET A 60 -16.76 -5.76 5.16
N LEU A 61 -16.24 -4.77 5.84
CA LEU A 61 -14.94 -4.87 6.51
C LEU A 61 -14.98 -5.90 7.65
N ASP A 62 -16.08 -5.94 8.39
CA ASP A 62 -16.25 -6.95 9.45
C ASP A 62 -16.38 -8.37 8.89
N HIS A 63 -17.18 -8.57 7.84
CA HIS A 63 -17.25 -9.85 7.12
C HIS A 63 -15.89 -10.31 6.58
N ALA A 64 -15.06 -9.36 6.15
CA ALA A 64 -13.69 -9.65 5.69
C ALA A 64 -12.71 -9.90 6.85
N GLY A 65 -13.16 -9.79 8.10
CA GLY A 65 -12.39 -10.12 9.29
C GLY A 65 -11.71 -8.93 9.97
N LEU A 66 -12.20 -7.71 9.80
CA LEU A 66 -11.66 -6.54 10.50
C LEU A 66 -11.60 -6.76 12.01
N GLN A 67 -12.70 -7.26 12.64
CA GLN A 67 -12.78 -7.51 14.08
C GLN A 67 -12.13 -8.82 14.52
N HIS A 68 -11.60 -9.60 13.59
CA HIS A 68 -10.95 -10.86 13.95
C HIS A 68 -9.66 -10.61 14.76
N PRO A 69 -9.42 -11.33 15.88
CA PRO A 69 -8.26 -11.11 16.76
C PRO A 69 -6.90 -11.22 16.07
N LYS A 70 -6.83 -11.95 14.96
CA LYS A 70 -5.61 -12.11 14.16
C LYS A 70 -5.43 -11.03 13.06
N CYS A 71 -6.40 -10.15 12.86
CA CYS A 71 -6.24 -8.99 12.00
C CYS A 71 -5.31 -7.99 12.70
N ILE A 72 -4.17 -7.67 12.10
CA ILE A 72 -3.16 -6.80 12.70
C ILE A 72 -3.16 -5.39 12.11
N GLY A 73 -3.81 -5.19 10.98
CA GLY A 73 -3.90 -3.87 10.36
C GLY A 73 -4.73 -3.88 9.08
N VAL A 74 -5.08 -2.67 8.65
CA VAL A 74 -5.89 -2.39 7.47
C VAL A 74 -5.10 -1.55 6.48
N LEU A 75 -5.13 -1.92 5.22
CA LEU A 75 -4.44 -1.27 4.12
C LEU A 75 -5.48 -0.77 3.11
N ALA A 76 -5.81 0.52 3.17
CA ALA A 76 -6.77 1.16 2.27
C ALA A 76 -6.06 1.64 1.01
N LEU A 77 -6.13 0.86 -0.07
CA LEU A 77 -5.33 1.04 -1.29
C LEU A 77 -6.17 1.19 -2.56
N THR A 78 -7.44 1.57 -2.42
CA THR A 78 -8.30 1.81 -3.58
C THR A 78 -7.82 3.04 -4.37
N ASN A 79 -8.33 3.22 -5.58
CA ASN A 79 -8.02 4.41 -6.39
C ASN A 79 -8.84 5.63 -5.97
N GLU A 80 -9.82 5.47 -5.10
CA GLU A 80 -10.75 6.50 -4.68
C GLU A 80 -10.43 6.97 -3.26
N ASP A 81 -9.95 8.20 -3.13
CA ASP A 81 -9.59 8.80 -1.86
C ASP A 81 -10.74 8.81 -0.83
N ARG A 82 -11.99 9.02 -1.31
CA ARG A 82 -13.19 8.97 -0.44
C ARG A 82 -13.42 7.59 0.16
N VAL A 83 -13.22 6.53 -0.63
CA VAL A 83 -13.34 5.15 -0.16
C VAL A 83 -12.24 4.85 0.85
N ASN A 84 -11.00 5.23 0.55
CA ASN A 84 -9.88 5.05 1.48
C ASN A 84 -10.11 5.80 2.81
N LEU A 85 -10.65 7.01 2.77
CA LEU A 85 -11.03 7.77 3.96
C LEU A 85 -12.14 7.05 4.76
N ALA A 86 -13.17 6.55 4.09
CA ALA A 86 -14.26 5.80 4.76
C ALA A 86 -13.73 4.53 5.44
N ILE A 87 -12.86 3.77 4.78
CA ILE A 87 -12.20 2.59 5.34
C ILE A 87 -11.38 2.97 6.59
N ALA A 88 -10.59 4.04 6.51
CA ALA A 88 -9.76 4.49 7.62
C ALA A 88 -10.61 4.91 8.84
N ILE A 89 -11.66 5.71 8.61
CA ILE A 89 -12.58 6.15 9.67
C ILE A 89 -13.29 4.94 10.31
N ALA A 90 -13.86 4.05 9.50
CA ALA A 90 -14.54 2.86 10.01
C ALA A 90 -13.59 1.98 10.85
N SER A 91 -12.36 1.77 10.36
CA SER A 91 -11.36 0.98 11.07
C SER A 91 -10.96 1.61 12.41
N GLN A 92 -10.73 2.91 12.46
CA GLN A 92 -10.37 3.63 13.69
C GLN A 92 -11.53 3.69 14.70
N LEU A 93 -12.77 3.85 14.23
CA LEU A 93 -13.94 3.85 15.12
C LEU A 93 -14.25 2.47 15.71
N LEU A 94 -14.10 1.42 14.93
CA LEU A 94 -14.40 0.06 15.36
C LEU A 94 -13.25 -0.55 16.18
N LEU A 95 -12.01 -0.27 15.82
CA LEU A 95 -10.81 -0.86 16.42
C LEU A 95 -9.65 0.16 16.43
N PRO A 96 -9.64 1.11 17.36
CA PRO A 96 -8.64 2.20 17.40
C PRO A 96 -7.20 1.70 17.59
N GLU A 97 -7.02 0.50 18.12
CA GLU A 97 -5.70 -0.12 18.32
C GLU A 97 -5.14 -0.79 17.06
N ARG A 98 -5.89 -0.83 15.98
CA ARG A 98 -5.44 -1.47 14.74
C ARG A 98 -4.71 -0.47 13.86
N GLN A 99 -3.56 -0.90 13.34
CA GLN A 99 -2.81 -0.10 12.39
C GLN A 99 -3.61 0.15 11.12
N VAL A 100 -3.69 1.39 10.70
CA VAL A 100 -4.32 1.78 9.43
C VAL A 100 -3.29 2.49 8.56
N ILE A 101 -3.09 1.93 7.37
CA ILE A 101 -2.26 2.53 6.32
C ILE A 101 -3.16 2.88 5.16
N SER A 102 -3.19 4.14 4.76
CA SER A 102 -4.06 4.61 3.69
C SER A 102 -3.29 5.26 2.56
N ARG A 103 -3.69 4.94 1.34
CA ARG A 103 -3.29 5.65 0.14
C ARG A 103 -4.13 6.91 -0.04
N THR A 104 -3.51 7.97 -0.52
CA THR A 104 -4.19 9.20 -0.96
C THR A 104 -3.54 9.73 -2.24
N ASN A 105 -4.31 10.51 -3.01
CA ASN A 105 -3.81 11.24 -4.18
C ASN A 105 -4.04 12.75 -4.02
N SER A 106 -4.49 13.21 -2.84
CA SER A 106 -4.92 14.60 -2.60
C SER A 106 -4.47 15.09 -1.22
N ASP A 107 -3.93 16.31 -1.17
CA ASP A 107 -3.51 16.96 0.08
C ASP A 107 -4.69 17.15 1.05
N LEU A 108 -5.91 17.43 0.53
CA LEU A 108 -7.10 17.57 1.35
C LEU A 108 -7.45 16.25 2.05
N THR A 109 -7.43 15.14 1.31
CA THR A 109 -7.68 13.82 1.89
C THR A 109 -6.59 13.42 2.87
N THR A 110 -5.35 13.80 2.59
CA THR A 110 -4.21 13.60 3.51
C THR A 110 -4.48 14.28 4.86
N ALA A 111 -4.91 15.55 4.85
CA ALA A 111 -5.23 16.28 6.08
C ALA A 111 -6.39 15.63 6.85
N ASN A 112 -7.43 15.18 6.15
CA ASN A 112 -8.55 14.47 6.75
C ASN A 112 -8.12 13.14 7.38
N LEU A 113 -7.39 12.30 6.66
CA LEU A 113 -6.87 11.03 7.16
C LEU A 113 -6.01 11.22 8.42
N ALA A 114 -5.15 12.24 8.42
CA ALA A 114 -4.32 12.57 9.57
C ALA A 114 -5.17 12.98 10.79
N SER A 115 -6.25 13.74 10.57
CA SER A 115 -7.15 14.18 11.66
C SER A 115 -7.92 13.03 12.32
N PHE A 116 -8.13 11.93 11.60
CA PHE A 116 -8.78 10.71 12.11
C PHE A 116 -7.79 9.68 12.66
N GLY A 117 -6.52 10.02 12.83
CA GLY A 117 -5.55 9.15 13.47
C GLY A 117 -5.05 8.01 12.59
N THR A 118 -5.05 8.16 11.27
CA THR A 118 -4.45 7.19 10.36
C THR A 118 -2.94 7.09 10.61
N ASP A 119 -2.44 5.88 10.90
CA ASP A 119 -1.04 5.66 11.31
C ASP A 119 -0.03 6.00 10.22
N MET A 120 -0.36 5.69 8.97
CA MET A 120 0.50 5.99 7.84
C MET A 120 -0.33 6.39 6.63
N ILE A 121 0.03 7.50 6.03
CA ILE A 121 -0.62 8.03 4.82
C ILE A 121 0.43 8.08 3.71
N VAL A 122 0.12 7.46 2.58
CA VAL A 122 1.03 7.35 1.44
C VAL A 122 0.40 7.95 0.20
N ASP A 123 1.02 8.99 -0.32
CA ASP A 123 0.83 9.45 -1.69
C ASP A 123 1.86 8.75 -2.60
N PRO A 124 1.44 7.78 -3.42
CA PRO A 124 2.38 7.00 -4.24
C PRO A 124 3.08 7.86 -5.31
N PHE A 125 2.42 8.90 -5.81
CA PHE A 125 3.02 9.78 -6.82
C PHE A 125 4.09 10.67 -6.21
N ARG A 126 3.82 11.25 -5.04
CA ARG A 126 4.80 12.04 -4.29
C ARG A 126 5.99 11.18 -3.86
N ALA A 127 5.72 10.01 -3.28
CA ALA A 127 6.77 9.08 -2.88
C ALA A 127 7.67 8.67 -4.06
N TYR A 128 7.07 8.42 -5.23
CA TYR A 128 7.83 8.11 -6.43
C TYR A 128 8.62 9.30 -6.96
N ALA A 129 8.03 10.51 -6.97
CA ALA A 129 8.72 11.73 -7.38
C ALA A 129 9.93 12.02 -6.47
N ASP A 130 9.77 11.88 -5.16
CA ASP A 130 10.84 12.08 -4.18
C ASP A 130 11.97 11.04 -4.38
N TYR A 131 11.61 9.78 -4.66
CA TYR A 131 12.55 8.72 -4.97
C TYR A 131 13.38 9.04 -6.24
N LEU A 132 12.72 9.49 -7.31
CA LEU A 132 13.39 9.90 -8.54
C LEU A 132 14.26 11.15 -8.33
N ALA A 133 13.77 12.13 -7.59
CA ALA A 133 14.53 13.34 -7.27
C ALA A 133 15.79 13.00 -6.46
N LEU A 134 15.69 12.07 -5.51
CA LEU A 134 16.85 11.57 -4.77
C LEU A 134 17.85 10.88 -5.69
N ALA A 135 17.39 10.03 -6.59
CA ALA A 135 18.22 9.36 -7.58
C ALA A 135 18.96 10.34 -8.49
N ALA A 136 18.25 11.36 -8.97
CA ALA A 136 18.80 12.38 -9.84
C ALA A 136 19.81 13.30 -9.15
N ARG A 137 19.48 13.76 -7.92
CA ARG A 137 20.29 14.74 -7.19
C ARG A 137 21.46 14.12 -6.43
N SER A 138 21.30 12.92 -5.91
CA SER A 138 22.24 12.30 -4.99
C SER A 138 22.32 10.78 -5.21
N PRO A 139 22.92 10.30 -6.30
CA PRO A 139 22.99 8.88 -6.64
C PRO A 139 23.52 7.98 -5.51
N HIS A 140 24.51 8.46 -4.76
CA HIS A 140 25.06 7.71 -3.62
C HIS A 140 24.07 7.54 -2.48
N LYS A 141 23.30 8.61 -2.14
CA LYS A 141 22.23 8.51 -1.14
C LYS A 141 21.11 7.58 -1.59
N HIS A 142 20.76 7.65 -2.89
CA HIS A 142 19.78 6.76 -3.48
C HIS A 142 20.21 5.29 -3.37
N LEU A 143 21.47 4.97 -3.64
CA LEU A 143 22.00 3.60 -3.48
C LEU A 143 21.93 3.09 -2.03
N VAL A 144 22.25 3.95 -1.06
CA VAL A 144 22.12 3.60 0.37
C VAL A 144 20.65 3.38 0.73
N TYR A 145 19.76 4.26 0.26
CA TYR A 145 18.33 4.12 0.48
C TYR A 145 17.80 2.81 -0.12
N ASP A 146 18.12 2.52 -1.39
CA ASP A 146 17.71 1.28 -2.07
C ASP A 146 18.27 0.04 -1.36
N TRP A 147 19.49 0.09 -0.90
CA TRP A 147 20.10 -0.99 -0.11
C TRP A 147 19.36 -1.22 1.22
N LEU A 148 18.96 -0.16 1.92
CA LEU A 148 18.25 -0.24 3.20
C LEU A 148 16.83 -0.81 3.05
N ILE A 149 16.11 -0.41 1.99
CA ILE A 149 14.73 -0.88 1.77
C ILE A 149 14.64 -2.21 1.04
N ASN A 150 15.71 -2.62 0.36
CA ASN A 150 15.73 -3.83 -0.47
C ASN A 150 16.66 -4.90 0.11
N PRO A 151 16.17 -5.77 1.03
CA PRO A 151 17.00 -6.74 1.75
C PRO A 151 17.67 -7.79 0.87
N ARG A 152 17.34 -7.83 -0.44
CA ARG A 152 17.99 -8.72 -1.41
C ARG A 152 19.31 -8.18 -1.95
N HIS A 153 19.53 -6.88 -1.86
CA HIS A 153 20.78 -6.26 -2.27
C HIS A 153 21.83 -6.46 -1.16
N ARG A 154 22.57 -7.56 -1.22
CA ARG A 154 23.63 -7.86 -0.25
C ARG A 154 24.87 -6.97 -0.43
N HIS A 155 25.00 -6.33 -1.58
CA HIS A 155 26.12 -5.44 -1.90
C HIS A 155 25.58 -4.12 -2.46
N LEU A 156 26.22 -3.02 -2.07
CA LEU A 156 25.99 -1.73 -2.71
C LEU A 156 26.41 -1.83 -4.18
N ALA A 157 25.49 -1.59 -5.09
CA ALA A 157 25.81 -1.44 -6.49
C ALA A 157 26.75 -0.21 -6.68
N SER A 158 27.54 -0.19 -7.76
CA SER A 158 28.30 1.01 -8.10
C SER A 158 27.36 2.16 -8.47
N ALA A 159 27.64 3.35 -7.97
CA ALA A 159 26.86 4.53 -8.33
C ALA A 159 26.90 4.76 -9.85
N TYR A 160 25.74 5.00 -10.44
CA TYR A 160 25.69 5.51 -11.82
C TYR A 160 26.25 6.93 -11.86
N LYS A 161 26.75 7.34 -13.03
CA LYS A 161 27.34 8.67 -13.20
C LYS A 161 26.32 9.74 -12.85
N HIS A 162 26.73 10.69 -12.02
CA HIS A 162 25.96 11.91 -11.80
C HIS A 162 25.94 12.71 -13.11
N ALA A 163 24.76 12.97 -13.64
CA ALA A 163 24.63 13.81 -14.80
C ALA A 163 24.72 15.28 -14.38
N GLU A 164 25.75 15.97 -14.84
CA GLU A 164 25.92 17.41 -14.66
C GLU A 164 25.25 18.14 -15.84
N GLY A 165 24.64 19.29 -15.56
CA GLY A 165 24.03 20.13 -16.58
C GLY A 165 22.53 20.32 -16.47
N ARG A 166 21.86 20.62 -17.59
CA ARG A 166 20.43 20.85 -17.66
C ARG A 166 19.69 19.54 -17.95
N TRP A 167 18.62 19.32 -17.22
CA TRP A 167 17.77 18.15 -17.39
C TRP A 167 16.57 18.48 -18.27
N ILE A 168 16.22 17.56 -19.16
CA ILE A 168 14.96 17.61 -19.91
C ILE A 168 14.06 16.54 -19.35
N ILE A 169 12.88 16.94 -18.91
CA ILE A 169 11.85 16.04 -18.40
C ILE A 169 10.82 15.88 -19.52
N CYS A 170 10.62 14.63 -19.94
CA CYS A 170 9.62 14.26 -20.93
C CYS A 170 8.54 13.42 -20.23
N GLY A 171 7.27 13.91 -20.28
CA GLY A 171 6.15 13.22 -19.65
C GLY A 171 4.93 14.07 -19.55
#